data_f272cf2da90a16c2a14ba9f0d0ff43d3
#
_entry.id   f272cf2da90a16c2a14ba9f0d0ff43d3
#
_cell.length_a   1.000
_cell.length_b   1.000
_cell.length_c   1.000
_cell.angle_alpha   90.00
_cell.angle_beta   90.00
_cell.angle_gamma   90.00
#
_symmetry.space_group_name_H-M   'P 1'
#
loop_
_entity.id
_entity.type
_entity.pdbx_description
1 polymer ?
#
loop_
_entity_poly.entity_id
_entity_poly.type
_entity_poly.pdbx_seq_one_letter_code
_entity_poly.pdbx_strand_id
1 'polypeptide(L)'
;MKIIIAENCGFCYGVKRAVEMALKTVKDKSKVATLGPLIHNPQMIELLAKKGVGCLDSLENFPEGSTVILRSHGVGPNIYEQAKAMDLTVVDATCPNVLSAQKRVRQLADEGYLPIIIGEKKHPEVQSILAWSGKQGCVVESIDDIKDVPYAENYGVVVQTTFELEKFEKILEELQSNRKGQYKVERTICNATAKRQISAVELAKLADVVFVIGGRNSANTRHLYDIVKEICNKTFHIETADDISFEMINNCNTIGITAGASTPDWLIKEAIHKMETMETMESLLEKESMQLHLGMTVQATVVAITKEEVIVDFGYQSEGRIPFSQWAFDATRESIEQEAKVGDIVTAKVVASENQDGFVELSKIKAEAEKAWEKIESLATDKKVLDVKGLSAVKGGLTVSVNGVVGFIPASHLELTRVNNIAAYVGKNLQAEVIEFDPAKKRLVLSRRELLKAEKTAADKSFREEKEARFQAAKDARVAAEKVAYESINEGMTV
;
A
#
# COMPACT_ATOMS: atom_id res chain seq x y z
N MET A 1 -1.29 -2.83 -3.08
CA MET A 1 -0.44 -3.33 -1.95
C MET A 1 1.00 -2.83 -2.10
N LYS A 2 1.69 -2.41 -1.00
CA LYS A 2 3.09 -1.94 -1.02
C LYS A 2 3.98 -2.95 -0.33
N ILE A 3 5.06 -3.40 -0.99
CA ILE A 3 6.05 -4.30 -0.38
C ILE A 3 7.29 -3.49 0.00
N ILE A 4 7.73 -3.61 1.25
CA ILE A 4 8.94 -2.96 1.79
C ILE A 4 9.88 -4.06 2.28
N ILE A 5 11.14 -4.01 1.81
CA ILE A 5 12.19 -4.95 2.21
C ILE A 5 13.10 -4.26 3.22
N ALA A 6 13.43 -4.93 4.32
CA ALA A 6 14.39 -4.41 5.28
C ALA A 6 15.77 -4.19 4.63
N GLU A 7 16.46 -3.10 5.00
CA GLU A 7 17.75 -2.72 4.39
C GLU A 7 18.80 -3.84 4.51
N ASN A 8 18.85 -4.54 5.66
CA ASN A 8 19.79 -5.63 5.92
C ASN A 8 19.08 -6.99 5.88
N CYS A 9 18.60 -7.40 4.69
CA CYS A 9 17.86 -8.62 4.46
C CYS A 9 18.70 -9.67 3.72
N GLY A 10 18.57 -10.96 4.05
CA GLY A 10 19.24 -12.05 3.34
C GLY A 10 20.68 -12.32 3.77
N PHE A 11 21.48 -12.92 2.91
CA PHE A 11 22.84 -13.38 3.22
C PHE A 11 23.73 -12.32 3.88
N CYS A 12 24.30 -12.67 5.03
CA CYS A 12 25.40 -11.87 5.57
C CYS A 12 26.72 -12.18 4.83
N TYR A 13 27.73 -11.31 5.01
CA TYR A 13 29.04 -11.48 4.38
C TYR A 13 29.67 -12.86 4.67
N GLY A 14 29.62 -13.33 5.92
CA GLY A 14 30.20 -14.62 6.33
C GLY A 14 29.57 -15.81 5.63
N VAL A 15 28.23 -15.80 5.52
CA VAL A 15 27.46 -16.86 4.83
C VAL A 15 27.71 -16.80 3.33
N LYS A 16 27.65 -15.62 2.71
CA LYS A 16 27.94 -15.46 1.28
C LYS A 16 29.32 -15.98 0.92
N ARG A 17 30.34 -15.61 1.70
CA ARG A 17 31.72 -16.09 1.54
C ARG A 17 31.79 -17.62 1.63
N ALA A 18 31.15 -18.25 2.62
CA ALA A 18 31.19 -19.70 2.80
C ALA A 18 30.57 -20.44 1.61
N VAL A 19 29.42 -19.96 1.11
CA VAL A 19 28.74 -20.55 -0.05
C VAL A 19 29.60 -20.37 -1.32
N GLU A 20 30.18 -19.19 -1.56
CA GLU A 20 31.07 -18.92 -2.70
C GLU A 20 32.31 -19.83 -2.67
N MET A 21 32.92 -20.02 -1.48
CA MET A 21 34.05 -20.94 -1.31
C MET A 21 33.63 -22.37 -1.64
N ALA A 22 32.50 -22.86 -1.16
CA ALA A 22 32.02 -24.21 -1.47
C ALA A 22 31.81 -24.40 -2.97
N LEU A 23 31.11 -23.46 -3.63
CA LEU A 23 30.87 -23.50 -5.07
C LEU A 23 32.15 -23.39 -5.91
N LYS A 24 33.14 -22.66 -5.45
CA LYS A 24 34.46 -22.57 -6.11
C LYS A 24 35.20 -23.89 -5.93
N THR A 25 35.23 -24.45 -4.71
CA THR A 25 35.96 -25.67 -4.40
C THR A 25 35.49 -26.86 -5.24
N VAL A 26 34.19 -27.01 -5.47
CA VAL A 26 33.64 -28.10 -6.26
C VAL A 26 33.94 -27.99 -7.76
N LYS A 27 34.26 -26.79 -8.27
CA LYS A 27 34.74 -26.60 -9.66
C LYS A 27 36.17 -27.08 -9.85
N ASP A 28 36.99 -26.91 -8.82
CA ASP A 28 38.44 -27.15 -8.88
C ASP A 28 38.82 -28.55 -8.34
N LYS A 29 37.97 -29.18 -7.55
CA LYS A 29 38.22 -30.44 -6.83
C LYS A 29 37.09 -31.44 -7.05
N SER A 30 37.44 -32.73 -7.06
CA SER A 30 36.53 -33.85 -6.98
C SER A 30 36.37 -34.32 -5.52
N LYS A 31 35.26 -35.02 -5.19
CA LYS A 31 34.97 -35.55 -3.84
C LYS A 31 35.00 -34.42 -2.78
N VAL A 32 34.17 -33.41 -2.97
CA VAL A 32 34.02 -32.29 -2.05
C VAL A 32 32.78 -32.49 -1.16
N ALA A 33 32.93 -32.37 0.14
CA ALA A 33 31.81 -32.37 1.08
C ALA A 33 32.05 -31.42 2.25
N THR A 34 30.97 -30.92 2.84
CA THR A 34 30.99 -30.14 4.08
C THR A 34 30.93 -31.05 5.29
N LEU A 35 31.60 -30.71 6.39
CA LEU A 35 31.45 -31.35 7.67
C LEU A 35 30.25 -30.80 8.43
N GLY A 36 29.12 -31.48 8.31
CA GLY A 36 27.81 -30.98 8.71
C GLY A 36 27.29 -29.89 7.79
N PRO A 37 26.08 -29.35 8.04
CA PRO A 37 25.48 -28.29 7.24
C PRO A 37 26.37 -27.04 7.17
N LEU A 38 26.68 -26.57 5.95
CA LEU A 38 27.51 -25.35 5.74
C LEU A 38 26.91 -24.13 6.42
N ILE A 39 25.57 -24.02 6.32
CA ILE A 39 24.73 -22.97 6.88
C ILE A 39 23.38 -23.56 7.29
N HIS A 40 22.62 -22.87 8.16
CA HIS A 40 21.28 -23.30 8.59
C HIS A 40 20.21 -22.87 7.57
N ASN A 41 20.24 -23.43 6.36
CA ASN A 41 19.22 -23.23 5.34
C ASN A 41 19.10 -24.50 4.48
N PRO A 42 17.98 -25.27 4.62
CA PRO A 42 17.80 -26.55 3.91
C PRO A 42 17.84 -26.42 2.38
N GLN A 43 17.22 -25.38 1.84
CA GLN A 43 17.13 -25.14 0.39
C GLN A 43 18.53 -24.86 -0.21
N MET A 44 19.39 -24.16 0.52
CA MET A 44 20.78 -23.94 0.10
C MET A 44 21.62 -25.22 0.19
N ILE A 45 21.42 -26.04 1.20
CA ILE A 45 22.10 -27.35 1.33
C ILE A 45 21.73 -28.24 0.15
N GLU A 46 20.44 -28.31 -0.21
CA GLU A 46 19.97 -29.06 -1.36
C GLU A 46 20.56 -28.52 -2.70
N LEU A 47 20.63 -27.19 -2.85
CA LEU A 47 21.27 -26.57 -4.01
C LEU A 47 22.75 -26.92 -4.11
N LEU A 48 23.48 -26.90 -2.98
CA LEU A 48 24.88 -27.30 -2.92
C LEU A 48 25.06 -28.77 -3.29
N ALA A 49 24.18 -29.65 -2.81
CA ALA A 49 24.19 -31.08 -3.17
C ALA A 49 23.97 -31.28 -4.68
N LYS A 50 23.01 -30.59 -5.28
CA LYS A 50 22.77 -30.58 -6.74
C LYS A 50 23.99 -30.07 -7.53
N LYS A 51 24.83 -29.24 -6.92
CA LYS A 51 26.09 -28.73 -7.52
C LYS A 51 27.30 -29.62 -7.24
N GLY A 52 27.12 -30.75 -6.54
CA GLY A 52 28.17 -31.73 -6.26
C GLY A 52 28.93 -31.51 -4.93
N VAL A 53 28.44 -30.64 -4.04
CA VAL A 53 28.96 -30.51 -2.68
C VAL A 53 28.19 -31.38 -1.75
N GLY A 54 28.78 -32.49 -1.29
CA GLY A 54 28.17 -33.40 -0.29
C GLY A 54 28.05 -32.77 1.10
N CYS A 55 27.27 -33.40 1.99
CA CYS A 55 27.20 -33.05 3.41
C CYS A 55 27.39 -34.31 4.22
N LEU A 56 28.42 -34.38 5.04
CA LEU A 56 28.76 -35.56 5.87
C LEU A 56 28.88 -35.14 7.34
N ASP A 57 28.35 -35.95 8.23
CA ASP A 57 28.26 -35.61 9.65
C ASP A 57 29.56 -35.86 10.45
N SER A 58 30.44 -36.75 9.96
CA SER A 58 31.70 -37.13 10.61
C SER A 58 32.84 -37.19 9.60
N LEU A 59 34.06 -36.85 10.04
CA LEU A 59 35.28 -36.99 9.23
C LEU A 59 35.53 -38.42 8.75
N GLU A 60 35.16 -39.43 9.54
CA GLU A 60 35.28 -40.84 9.21
C GLU A 60 34.53 -41.25 7.93
N ASN A 61 33.49 -40.51 7.59
CA ASN A 61 32.69 -40.76 6.40
C ASN A 61 33.30 -40.16 5.11
N PHE A 62 34.43 -39.41 5.23
CA PHE A 62 35.09 -38.82 4.08
C PHE A 62 36.01 -39.84 3.40
N PRO A 63 35.84 -40.09 2.09
CA PRO A 63 36.77 -40.91 1.33
C PRO A 63 38.20 -40.34 1.34
N GLU A 64 39.20 -41.20 1.26
CA GLU A 64 40.57 -40.81 1.18
C GLU A 64 40.83 -39.82 0.02
N GLY A 65 41.64 -38.81 0.25
CA GLY A 65 41.96 -37.74 -0.72
C GLY A 65 40.81 -36.78 -0.98
N SER A 66 39.73 -36.82 -0.14
CA SER A 66 38.60 -35.86 -0.24
C SER A 66 38.98 -34.46 0.22
N THR A 67 38.20 -33.49 -0.24
CA THR A 67 38.24 -32.13 0.28
C THR A 67 37.09 -31.91 1.27
N VAL A 68 37.43 -31.59 2.52
CA VAL A 68 36.49 -31.24 3.57
C VAL A 68 36.34 -29.74 3.66
N ILE A 69 35.12 -29.25 3.58
CA ILE A 69 34.82 -27.84 3.80
C ILE A 69 34.25 -27.69 5.23
N LEU A 70 34.97 -26.89 6.04
CA LEU A 70 34.51 -26.57 7.39
C LEU A 70 33.38 -25.52 7.32
N ARG A 71 32.32 -25.78 8.10
CA ARG A 71 31.11 -24.92 8.10
C ARG A 71 31.37 -23.52 8.62
N SER A 72 30.48 -22.57 8.28
CA SER A 72 30.56 -21.15 8.67
C SER A 72 30.59 -20.93 10.19
N HIS A 73 30.07 -21.86 10.97
CA HIS A 73 30.01 -21.85 12.44
C HIS A 73 31.34 -22.21 13.12
N GLY A 74 32.33 -22.65 12.33
CA GLY A 74 33.61 -23.14 12.82
C GLY A 74 33.55 -24.53 13.43
N VAL A 75 34.72 -25.04 13.77
CA VAL A 75 34.92 -26.32 14.43
C VAL A 75 36.02 -26.17 15.49
N GLY A 76 36.11 -27.16 16.40
CA GLY A 76 37.17 -27.20 17.40
C GLY A 76 38.54 -27.56 16.80
N PRO A 77 39.64 -27.31 17.55
CA PRO A 77 41.02 -27.56 17.08
C PRO A 77 41.27 -29.03 16.75
N ASN A 78 40.66 -29.94 17.46
CA ASN A 78 40.77 -31.38 17.23
C ASN A 78 40.33 -31.82 15.83
N ILE A 79 39.34 -31.11 15.21
CA ILE A 79 38.88 -31.44 13.86
C ILE A 79 39.98 -31.18 12.82
N TYR A 80 40.75 -30.10 12.98
CA TYR A 80 41.88 -29.79 12.09
C TYR A 80 42.98 -30.87 12.20
N GLU A 81 43.28 -31.34 13.44
CA GLU A 81 44.27 -32.38 13.67
C GLU A 81 43.81 -33.73 13.07
N GLN A 82 42.55 -34.09 13.26
CA GLN A 82 41.96 -35.29 12.68
C GLN A 82 41.95 -35.26 11.15
N ALA A 83 41.50 -34.17 10.56
CA ALA A 83 41.49 -34.03 9.12
C ALA A 83 42.91 -34.16 8.52
N LYS A 84 43.93 -33.57 9.19
CA LYS A 84 45.30 -33.72 8.81
C LYS A 84 45.84 -35.17 8.94
N ALA A 85 45.48 -35.87 10.01
CA ALA A 85 45.84 -37.27 10.22
C ALA A 85 45.21 -38.19 9.17
N MET A 86 44.07 -37.82 8.59
CA MET A 86 43.34 -38.57 7.55
C MET A 86 43.73 -38.13 6.13
N ASP A 87 44.76 -37.29 5.95
CA ASP A 87 45.23 -36.77 4.67
C ASP A 87 44.08 -36.07 3.86
N LEU A 88 43.17 -35.38 4.56
CA LEU A 88 42.08 -34.61 3.93
C LEU A 88 42.56 -33.20 3.61
N THR A 89 42.18 -32.72 2.42
CA THR A 89 42.39 -31.30 2.07
C THR A 89 41.33 -30.44 2.78
N VAL A 90 41.74 -29.53 3.66
CA VAL A 90 40.84 -28.68 4.43
C VAL A 90 40.61 -27.33 3.71
N VAL A 91 39.35 -26.96 3.50
CA VAL A 91 38.92 -25.63 3.07
C VAL A 91 38.11 -25.02 4.24
N ASP A 92 38.71 -24.01 4.88
CA ASP A 92 38.07 -23.39 6.06
C ASP A 92 37.14 -22.26 5.64
N ALA A 93 35.81 -22.54 5.65
CA ALA A 93 34.78 -21.57 5.37
C ALA A 93 34.22 -20.91 6.64
N THR A 94 34.87 -21.07 7.79
CA THR A 94 34.48 -20.43 9.06
C THR A 94 34.33 -18.91 8.88
N CYS A 95 33.24 -18.33 9.39
CA CYS A 95 33.01 -16.89 9.35
C CYS A 95 34.15 -16.14 10.08
N PRO A 96 34.70 -15.03 9.52
CA PRO A 96 35.74 -14.26 10.18
C PRO A 96 35.39 -13.77 11.58
N ASN A 97 34.09 -13.45 11.84
CA ASN A 97 33.65 -13.06 13.18
C ASN A 97 33.72 -14.23 14.18
N VAL A 98 33.38 -15.44 13.73
CA VAL A 98 33.50 -16.66 14.54
C VAL A 98 34.98 -16.97 14.81
N LEU A 99 35.86 -16.89 13.80
CA LEU A 99 37.31 -17.03 13.98
C LEU A 99 37.86 -16.02 14.99
N SER A 100 37.34 -14.79 14.98
CA SER A 100 37.71 -13.76 15.98
C SER A 100 37.27 -14.19 17.39
N ALA A 101 36.03 -14.69 17.55
CA ALA A 101 35.53 -15.15 18.84
C ALA A 101 36.36 -16.35 19.36
N GLN A 102 36.68 -17.33 18.50
CA GLN A 102 37.58 -18.47 18.84
C GLN A 102 38.97 -18.00 19.30
N LYS A 103 39.58 -17.06 18.60
CA LYS A 103 40.90 -16.50 18.99
C LYS A 103 40.82 -15.78 20.35
N ARG A 104 39.74 -15.00 20.58
CA ARG A 104 39.55 -14.26 21.84
C ARG A 104 39.36 -15.18 23.02
N VAL A 105 38.49 -16.22 22.88
CA VAL A 105 38.26 -17.17 23.96
C VAL A 105 39.52 -17.94 24.32
N ARG A 106 40.35 -18.32 23.32
CA ARG A 106 41.63 -18.95 23.54
C ARG A 106 42.61 -18.03 24.25
N GLN A 107 42.72 -16.77 23.79
CA GLN A 107 43.57 -15.77 24.43
C GLN A 107 43.20 -15.55 25.89
N LEU A 108 41.88 -15.45 26.21
CA LEU A 108 41.39 -15.33 27.58
C LEU A 108 41.79 -16.52 28.45
N ALA A 109 41.69 -17.74 27.90
CA ALA A 109 42.13 -18.94 28.59
C ALA A 109 43.64 -18.96 28.82
N ASP A 110 44.47 -18.59 27.82
CA ASP A 110 45.94 -18.50 27.90
C ASP A 110 46.39 -17.40 28.89
N GLU A 111 45.62 -16.34 29.08
CA GLU A 111 45.82 -15.26 30.06
C GLU A 111 45.36 -15.63 31.47
N GLY A 112 44.80 -16.85 31.70
CA GLY A 112 44.38 -17.36 32.99
C GLY A 112 42.99 -16.94 33.44
N TYR A 113 42.17 -16.40 32.54
CA TYR A 113 40.74 -16.16 32.82
C TYR A 113 39.93 -17.46 32.70
N LEU A 114 38.89 -17.63 33.50
CA LEU A 114 37.87 -18.64 33.28
C LEU A 114 37.00 -18.22 32.09
N PRO A 115 37.06 -18.97 30.97
CA PRO A 115 36.27 -18.59 29.80
C PRO A 115 34.79 -18.87 30.00
N ILE A 116 33.95 -17.87 29.78
CA ILE A 116 32.48 -17.95 29.79
C ILE A 116 31.98 -17.61 28.40
N ILE A 117 31.26 -18.51 27.77
CA ILE A 117 30.64 -18.31 26.47
C ILE A 117 29.16 -18.06 26.71
N ILE A 118 28.68 -16.85 26.45
CA ILE A 118 27.25 -16.53 26.49
C ILE A 118 26.63 -16.84 25.14
N GLY A 119 25.68 -17.81 25.10
CA GLY A 119 25.07 -18.30 23.87
C GLY A 119 24.29 -19.59 24.04
N GLU A 120 23.62 -20.05 22.98
CA GLU A 120 22.82 -21.27 22.95
C GLU A 120 23.73 -22.51 23.12
N LYS A 121 23.57 -23.28 24.19
CA LYS A 121 24.44 -24.43 24.55
C LYS A 121 24.65 -25.44 23.42
N LYS A 122 23.60 -25.74 22.66
CA LYS A 122 23.64 -26.74 21.58
C LYS A 122 24.02 -26.17 20.23
N HIS A 123 24.18 -24.85 20.11
CA HIS A 123 24.48 -24.22 18.83
C HIS A 123 25.92 -24.58 18.36
N PRO A 124 26.10 -24.95 17.07
CA PRO A 124 27.41 -25.36 16.55
C PRO A 124 28.52 -24.32 16.72
N GLU A 125 28.23 -23.03 16.62
CA GLU A 125 29.16 -21.94 16.86
C GLU A 125 29.64 -21.92 18.31
N VAL A 126 28.71 -22.01 19.27
CA VAL A 126 29.02 -22.02 20.71
C VAL A 126 29.87 -23.21 21.08
N GLN A 127 29.53 -24.39 20.55
CA GLN A 127 30.33 -25.60 20.75
C GLN A 127 31.75 -25.46 20.14
N SER A 128 31.85 -24.80 19.00
CA SER A 128 33.15 -24.54 18.37
C SER A 128 33.99 -23.57 19.21
N ILE A 129 33.41 -22.48 19.71
CA ILE A 129 34.11 -21.51 20.57
C ILE A 129 34.52 -22.17 21.89
N LEU A 130 33.63 -22.97 22.49
CA LEU A 130 33.92 -23.75 23.72
C LEU A 130 35.13 -24.67 23.52
N ALA A 131 35.22 -25.38 22.39
CA ALA A 131 36.34 -26.25 22.09
C ALA A 131 37.69 -25.51 22.03
N TRP A 132 37.69 -24.21 21.68
CA TRP A 132 38.88 -23.34 21.67
C TRP A 132 39.21 -22.75 23.05
N SER A 133 38.29 -22.81 24.03
CA SER A 133 38.50 -22.33 25.40
C SER A 133 39.35 -23.25 26.30
N GLY A 134 39.72 -24.41 25.78
CA GLY A 134 40.39 -25.44 26.58
C GLY A 134 39.40 -26.20 27.52
N LYS A 135 39.96 -26.85 28.56
CA LYS A 135 39.15 -27.75 29.43
C LYS A 135 38.29 -27.06 30.49
N GLN A 136 38.47 -25.74 30.69
CA GLN A 136 37.81 -25.01 31.81
C GLN A 136 36.64 -24.11 31.38
N GLY A 137 36.38 -23.94 30.07
CA GLY A 137 35.30 -23.08 29.59
C GLY A 137 33.93 -23.58 29.95
N CYS A 138 32.99 -22.67 30.23
CA CYS A 138 31.57 -22.95 30.46
C CYS A 138 30.67 -22.13 29.57
N VAL A 139 29.42 -22.58 29.37
CA VAL A 139 28.42 -21.92 28.55
C VAL A 139 27.28 -21.48 29.43
N VAL A 140 26.87 -20.21 29.24
CA VAL A 140 25.70 -19.58 29.89
C VAL A 140 24.72 -19.19 28.80
N GLU A 141 23.57 -19.84 28.77
CA GLU A 141 22.48 -19.58 27.82
C GLU A 141 21.40 -18.66 28.41
N SER A 142 21.21 -18.82 29.73
CA SER A 142 20.20 -18.07 30.50
C SER A 142 20.73 -17.67 31.89
N ILE A 143 20.01 -16.81 32.58
CA ILE A 143 20.31 -16.39 33.94
C ILE A 143 20.40 -17.59 34.88
N ASP A 144 19.54 -18.60 34.69
CA ASP A 144 19.54 -19.83 35.53
C ASP A 144 20.84 -20.63 35.48
N ASP A 145 21.60 -20.50 34.41
CA ASP A 145 22.88 -21.19 34.22
C ASP A 145 24.02 -20.58 35.03
N ILE A 146 23.83 -19.35 35.53
CA ILE A 146 24.86 -18.62 36.28
C ILE A 146 25.21 -19.37 37.58
N LYS A 147 24.29 -20.09 38.16
CA LYS A 147 24.51 -20.90 39.36
C LYS A 147 25.58 -21.97 39.16
N ASP A 148 25.69 -22.49 37.91
CA ASP A 148 26.60 -23.56 37.53
C ASP A 148 28.01 -23.03 37.11
N VAL A 149 28.18 -21.72 37.01
CA VAL A 149 29.48 -21.08 36.70
C VAL A 149 30.40 -21.24 37.90
N PRO A 150 31.61 -21.82 37.73
CA PRO A 150 32.58 -21.97 38.84
C PRO A 150 33.04 -20.59 39.40
N TYR A 151 33.42 -20.55 40.64
CA TYR A 151 34.07 -19.36 41.21
C TYR A 151 35.51 -19.25 40.72
N ALA A 152 35.87 -18.07 40.25
CA ALA A 152 37.20 -17.71 39.78
C ALA A 152 37.54 -16.27 40.17
N GLU A 153 38.83 -15.93 40.21
CA GLU A 153 39.29 -14.55 40.40
C GLU A 153 39.09 -13.71 39.14
N ASN A 154 39.27 -14.33 37.96
CA ASN A 154 39.24 -13.69 36.65
C ASN A 154 38.27 -14.41 35.72
N TYR A 155 37.30 -13.68 35.19
CA TYR A 155 36.30 -14.19 34.23
C TYR A 155 36.52 -13.55 32.85
N GLY A 156 36.66 -14.39 31.82
CA GLY A 156 36.78 -13.97 30.42
C GLY A 156 35.48 -14.25 29.66
N VAL A 157 34.70 -13.26 29.33
CA VAL A 157 33.39 -13.41 28.69
C VAL A 157 33.50 -13.21 27.18
N VAL A 158 32.96 -14.16 26.41
CA VAL A 158 32.78 -14.09 24.96
C VAL A 158 31.31 -14.38 24.65
N VAL A 159 30.75 -13.76 23.66
CA VAL A 159 29.35 -13.98 23.30
C VAL A 159 29.19 -14.53 21.88
N GLN A 160 28.22 -15.42 21.68
CA GLN A 160 27.85 -15.95 20.35
C GLN A 160 27.57 -14.80 19.38
N THR A 161 28.13 -14.87 18.16
CA THR A 161 28.09 -13.74 17.20
C THR A 161 26.70 -13.35 16.75
N THR A 162 25.71 -14.27 16.89
CA THR A 162 24.31 -14.04 16.51
C THR A 162 23.39 -13.89 17.71
N PHE A 163 23.91 -13.75 18.93
CA PHE A 163 23.12 -13.64 20.14
C PHE A 163 22.39 -12.28 20.23
N GLU A 164 21.30 -12.25 20.99
CA GLU A 164 20.54 -11.03 21.22
C GLU A 164 21.25 -10.09 22.20
N LEU A 165 21.40 -8.83 21.81
CA LEU A 165 22.18 -7.85 22.60
C LEU A 165 21.55 -7.61 23.99
N GLU A 166 20.23 -7.41 24.06
CA GLU A 166 19.55 -7.13 25.34
C GLU A 166 19.64 -8.32 26.31
N LYS A 167 19.47 -9.54 25.78
CA LYS A 167 19.60 -10.76 26.57
C LYS A 167 21.03 -10.95 27.06
N PHE A 168 22.02 -10.63 26.22
CA PHE A 168 23.44 -10.66 26.61
C PHE A 168 23.72 -9.69 27.76
N GLU A 169 23.28 -8.44 27.67
CA GLU A 169 23.53 -7.44 28.72
C GLU A 169 22.87 -7.86 30.05
N LYS A 170 21.65 -8.35 30.03
CA LYS A 170 20.96 -8.87 31.23
C LYS A 170 21.70 -10.04 31.88
N ILE A 171 22.18 -11.00 31.07
CA ILE A 171 22.95 -12.15 31.59
C ILE A 171 24.29 -11.66 32.16
N LEU A 172 24.95 -10.70 31.52
CA LEU A 172 26.22 -10.15 31.96
C LEU A 172 26.10 -9.41 33.29
N GLU A 173 25.08 -8.56 33.45
CA GLU A 173 24.80 -7.84 34.70
C GLU A 173 24.53 -8.81 35.85
N GLU A 174 23.69 -9.83 35.61
CA GLU A 174 23.37 -10.83 36.64
C GLU A 174 24.59 -11.71 36.99
N LEU A 175 25.42 -12.05 35.98
CA LEU A 175 26.65 -12.78 36.17
C LEU A 175 27.64 -12.00 37.04
N GLN A 176 27.82 -10.68 36.78
CA GLN A 176 28.69 -9.80 37.57
C GLN A 176 28.18 -9.58 39.01
N SER A 177 26.88 -9.61 39.19
CA SER A 177 26.24 -9.50 40.49
C SER A 177 26.43 -10.74 41.37
N ASN A 178 26.33 -11.94 40.75
CA ASN A 178 26.39 -13.23 41.43
C ASN A 178 27.79 -13.85 41.52
N ARG A 179 28.71 -13.44 40.69
CA ARG A 179 30.10 -13.93 40.66
C ARG A 179 31.07 -12.76 40.77
N LYS A 180 31.64 -12.57 41.97
CA LYS A 180 32.63 -11.53 42.20
C LYS A 180 33.98 -11.92 41.64
N GLY A 181 34.62 -11.00 40.93
CA GLY A 181 35.93 -11.20 40.30
C GLY A 181 36.24 -10.08 39.29
N GLN A 182 37.37 -10.18 38.62
CA GLN A 182 37.70 -9.30 37.50
C GLN A 182 37.11 -9.83 36.21
N TYR A 183 36.50 -8.95 35.43
CA TYR A 183 35.86 -9.30 34.17
C TYR A 183 36.59 -8.69 32.96
N LYS A 184 36.95 -9.52 31.98
CA LYS A 184 37.36 -9.09 30.65
C LYS A 184 36.31 -9.54 29.66
N VAL A 185 35.50 -8.58 29.16
CA VAL A 185 34.35 -8.84 28.30
C VAL A 185 34.67 -8.53 26.85
N GLU A 186 34.63 -9.56 26.01
CA GLU A 186 34.84 -9.46 24.58
C GLU A 186 33.45 -9.53 23.87
N ARG A 187 32.97 -8.37 23.43
CA ARG A 187 31.65 -8.24 22.73
C ARG A 187 31.79 -8.72 21.30
N THR A 188 31.55 -10.00 21.07
CA THR A 188 31.75 -10.66 19.77
C THR A 188 30.50 -10.74 18.92
N ILE A 189 29.39 -10.10 19.33
CA ILE A 189 28.18 -9.97 18.48
C ILE A 189 28.56 -9.25 17.18
N CYS A 190 28.18 -9.83 16.05
CA CYS A 190 28.56 -9.26 14.75
C CYS A 190 27.67 -8.06 14.36
N ASN A 191 28.28 -7.06 13.74
CA ASN A 191 27.57 -5.87 13.27
C ASN A 191 26.44 -6.19 12.27
N ALA A 192 26.55 -7.29 11.51
CA ALA A 192 25.51 -7.71 10.58
C ALA A 192 24.23 -8.16 11.31
N THR A 193 24.38 -8.80 12.48
CA THR A 193 23.25 -9.18 13.33
C THR A 193 22.57 -7.95 13.91
N ALA A 194 23.33 -7.03 14.51
CA ALA A 194 22.77 -5.82 15.10
C ALA A 194 22.06 -4.94 14.06
N LYS A 195 22.67 -4.69 12.90
CA LYS A 195 22.06 -3.93 11.81
C LYS A 195 20.76 -4.58 11.29
N ARG A 196 20.75 -5.90 11.16
CA ARG A 196 19.56 -6.64 10.73
C ARG A 196 18.41 -6.50 11.72
N GLN A 197 18.69 -6.63 13.01
CA GLN A 197 17.69 -6.43 14.06
C GLN A 197 17.10 -5.02 14.03
N ILE A 198 17.95 -3.99 13.95
CA ILE A 198 17.52 -2.59 13.85
C ILE A 198 16.63 -2.37 12.62
N SER A 199 17.07 -2.80 11.43
CA SER A 199 16.29 -2.62 10.20
C SER A 199 14.98 -3.41 10.20
N ALA A 200 14.91 -4.55 10.88
CA ALA A 200 13.68 -5.31 11.04
C ALA A 200 12.70 -4.65 12.01
N VAL A 201 13.20 -4.04 13.10
CA VAL A 201 12.40 -3.24 14.04
C VAL A 201 11.81 -2.01 13.35
N GLU A 202 12.61 -1.30 12.55
CA GLU A 202 12.13 -0.15 11.78
C GLU A 202 11.06 -0.56 10.76
N LEU A 203 11.27 -1.67 10.05
CA LEU A 203 10.29 -2.23 9.13
C LEU A 203 8.98 -2.61 9.83
N ALA A 204 9.07 -3.26 11.00
CA ALA A 204 7.90 -3.73 11.75
C ALA A 204 6.97 -2.59 12.21
N LYS A 205 7.51 -1.38 12.40
CA LYS A 205 6.74 -0.18 12.74
C LYS A 205 5.97 0.42 11.57
N LEU A 206 6.36 0.07 10.33
CA LEU A 206 5.81 0.64 9.09
C LEU A 206 4.85 -0.32 8.36
N ALA A 207 4.89 -1.60 8.69
CA ALA A 207 4.18 -2.65 7.97
C ALA A 207 2.92 -3.13 8.73
N ASP A 208 1.86 -3.44 7.99
CA ASP A 208 0.63 -4.06 8.52
C ASP A 208 0.86 -5.55 8.82
N VAL A 209 1.72 -6.18 8.03
CA VAL A 209 2.14 -7.58 8.18
C VAL A 209 3.62 -7.71 7.86
N VAL A 210 4.34 -8.58 8.59
CA VAL A 210 5.76 -8.82 8.34
C VAL A 210 6.02 -10.31 8.10
N PHE A 211 6.75 -10.60 7.02
CA PHE A 211 7.26 -11.93 6.73
C PHE A 211 8.74 -12.01 7.07
N VAL A 212 9.09 -12.93 7.95
CA VAL A 212 10.47 -13.26 8.33
C VAL A 212 10.85 -14.53 7.60
N ILE A 213 11.70 -14.40 6.57
CA ILE A 213 12.07 -15.52 5.67
C ILE A 213 13.35 -16.18 6.15
N GLY A 214 13.33 -17.51 6.26
CA GLY A 214 14.51 -18.32 6.53
C GLY A 214 14.23 -19.59 7.32
N GLY A 215 15.24 -20.45 7.44
CA GLY A 215 15.11 -21.77 8.07
C GLY A 215 14.69 -21.67 9.54
N ARG A 216 13.74 -22.50 9.94
CA ARG A 216 13.24 -22.60 11.34
C ARG A 216 14.34 -23.03 12.31
N ASN A 217 15.37 -23.73 11.82
CA ASN A 217 16.52 -24.15 12.60
C ASN A 217 17.62 -23.06 12.74
N SER A 218 17.44 -21.90 12.12
CA SER A 218 18.37 -20.77 12.21
C SER A 218 18.07 -19.94 13.46
N ALA A 219 18.99 -19.89 14.42
CA ALA A 219 18.88 -19.08 15.62
C ALA A 219 18.64 -17.59 15.26
N ASN A 220 19.44 -17.05 14.32
CA ASN A 220 19.28 -15.67 13.88
C ASN A 220 17.91 -15.37 13.27
N THR A 221 17.30 -16.31 12.53
CA THR A 221 15.97 -16.10 11.95
C THR A 221 14.89 -16.16 13.03
N ARG A 222 15.00 -17.06 13.99
CA ARG A 222 14.06 -17.14 15.13
C ARG A 222 14.09 -15.88 15.97
N HIS A 223 15.28 -15.42 16.37
CA HIS A 223 15.41 -14.14 17.12
C HIS A 223 14.83 -12.97 16.36
N LEU A 224 15.06 -12.90 15.03
CA LEU A 224 14.49 -11.85 14.21
C LEU A 224 12.96 -11.89 14.20
N TYR A 225 12.38 -13.09 14.13
CA TYR A 225 10.94 -13.30 14.21
C TYR A 225 10.39 -12.84 15.58
N ASP A 226 11.03 -13.23 16.68
CA ASP A 226 10.59 -12.90 18.03
C ASP A 226 10.55 -11.38 18.24
N ILE A 227 11.64 -10.67 17.89
CA ILE A 227 11.74 -9.21 17.99
C ILE A 227 10.67 -8.51 17.14
N VAL A 228 10.46 -8.95 15.90
CA VAL A 228 9.47 -8.35 15.00
C VAL A 228 8.06 -8.59 15.50
N LYS A 229 7.78 -9.78 16.04
CA LYS A 229 6.45 -10.16 16.53
C LYS A 229 6.02 -9.35 17.76
N GLU A 230 6.94 -8.89 18.58
CA GLU A 230 6.64 -7.99 19.71
C GLU A 230 6.10 -6.63 19.24
N ILE A 231 6.44 -6.21 18.02
CA ILE A 231 6.08 -4.91 17.45
C ILE A 231 4.88 -5.04 16.51
N CYS A 232 4.90 -6.04 15.60
CA CYS A 232 3.86 -6.32 14.63
C CYS A 232 3.17 -7.65 14.94
N ASN A 233 1.92 -7.60 15.41
CA ASN A 233 1.16 -8.81 15.76
C ASN A 233 0.95 -9.77 14.59
N LYS A 234 0.82 -9.24 13.36
CA LYS A 234 0.75 -10.03 12.13
C LYS A 234 2.15 -10.32 11.61
N THR A 235 2.91 -11.16 12.29
CA THR A 235 4.24 -11.60 11.85
C THR A 235 4.23 -13.10 11.57
N PHE A 236 4.75 -13.47 10.39
CA PHE A 236 4.84 -14.85 9.94
C PHE A 236 6.29 -15.26 9.69
N HIS A 237 6.68 -16.43 10.21
CA HIS A 237 7.96 -17.06 9.93
C HIS A 237 7.76 -18.09 8.81
N ILE A 238 8.34 -17.87 7.65
CA ILE A 238 8.24 -18.72 6.47
C ILE A 238 9.61 -19.22 6.02
N GLU A 239 9.67 -20.44 5.49
CA GLU A 239 10.89 -21.01 4.92
C GLU A 239 10.94 -20.82 3.40
N THR A 240 9.80 -20.94 2.74
CA THR A 240 9.64 -20.83 1.28
C THR A 240 8.43 -19.98 0.90
N ALA A 241 8.32 -19.65 -0.38
CA ALA A 241 7.16 -18.98 -0.92
C ALA A 241 5.85 -19.79 -0.74
N ASP A 242 5.95 -21.13 -0.68
CA ASP A 242 4.77 -22.01 -0.54
C ASP A 242 4.08 -21.88 0.82
N ASP A 243 4.78 -21.42 1.83
CA ASP A 243 4.22 -21.11 3.15
C ASP A 243 3.28 -19.89 3.14
N ILE A 244 3.27 -19.09 2.06
CA ILE A 244 2.46 -17.88 1.95
C ILE A 244 1.05 -18.26 1.48
N SER A 245 0.04 -17.94 2.30
CA SER A 245 -1.37 -18.03 1.92
C SER A 245 -1.96 -16.64 1.71
N PHE A 246 -3.04 -16.58 0.93
CA PHE A 246 -3.76 -15.33 0.65
C PHE A 246 -4.29 -14.66 1.93
N GLU A 247 -4.77 -15.45 2.89
CA GLU A 247 -5.30 -14.94 4.18
C GLU A 247 -4.25 -14.15 4.98
N MET A 248 -2.95 -14.44 4.80
CA MET A 248 -1.87 -13.74 5.50
C MET A 248 -1.69 -12.30 5.00
N ILE A 249 -1.97 -12.04 3.72
CA ILE A 249 -1.75 -10.74 3.05
C ILE A 249 -3.03 -9.96 2.79
N ASN A 250 -4.19 -10.60 2.92
CA ASN A 250 -5.49 -9.99 2.67
C ASN A 250 -5.73 -8.78 3.60
N ASN A 251 -6.28 -7.70 3.05
CA ASN A 251 -6.56 -6.42 3.72
C ASN A 251 -5.29 -5.75 4.33
N CYS A 252 -4.11 -5.98 3.74
CA CYS A 252 -2.88 -5.32 4.12
C CYS A 252 -2.47 -4.29 3.06
N ASN A 253 -2.26 -3.04 3.47
CA ASN A 253 -1.76 -1.99 2.58
C ASN A 253 -0.24 -2.08 2.41
N THR A 254 0.46 -2.46 3.49
CA THR A 254 1.93 -2.51 3.52
C THR A 254 2.41 -3.86 4.06
N ILE A 255 3.16 -4.58 3.23
CA ILE A 255 3.82 -5.83 3.60
C ILE A 255 5.30 -5.56 3.84
N GLY A 256 5.80 -5.94 5.00
CA GLY A 256 7.21 -5.92 5.34
C GLY A 256 7.87 -7.27 5.09
N ILE A 257 9.07 -7.27 4.51
CA ILE A 257 9.88 -8.47 4.30
C ILE A 257 11.23 -8.31 4.95
N THR A 258 11.58 -9.22 5.83
CA THR A 258 12.94 -9.38 6.36
C THR A 258 13.36 -10.84 6.27
N ALA A 259 14.67 -11.10 6.34
CA ALA A 259 15.18 -12.46 6.21
C ALA A 259 16.41 -12.70 7.08
N GLY A 260 16.57 -13.96 7.48
CA GLY A 260 17.70 -14.43 8.25
C GLY A 260 19.02 -14.30 7.48
N ALA A 261 20.15 -14.28 8.23
CA ALA A 261 21.50 -14.17 7.67
C ALA A 261 21.90 -15.34 6.76
N SER A 262 21.20 -16.46 6.83
CA SER A 262 21.41 -17.66 6.01
C SER A 262 20.37 -17.82 4.89
N THR A 263 19.55 -16.81 4.61
CA THR A 263 18.50 -16.85 3.59
C THR A 263 19.03 -16.30 2.27
N PRO A 264 19.03 -17.08 1.18
CA PRO A 264 19.47 -16.63 -0.14
C PRO A 264 18.49 -15.61 -0.76
N ASP A 265 19.02 -14.70 -1.59
CA ASP A 265 18.24 -13.65 -2.26
C ASP A 265 17.14 -14.20 -3.17
N TRP A 266 17.32 -15.40 -3.75
CA TRP A 266 16.32 -15.99 -4.63
C TRP A 266 15.05 -16.41 -3.87
N LEU A 267 15.17 -16.90 -2.63
CA LEU A 267 14.01 -17.22 -1.77
C LEU A 267 13.20 -15.94 -1.45
N ILE A 268 13.88 -14.83 -1.21
CA ILE A 268 13.23 -13.55 -0.97
C ILE A 268 12.46 -13.10 -2.21
N LYS A 269 13.09 -13.21 -3.39
CA LYS A 269 12.46 -12.87 -4.67
C LYS A 269 11.26 -13.75 -5.00
N GLU A 270 11.34 -15.06 -4.73
CA GLU A 270 10.22 -15.98 -4.92
C GLU A 270 9.03 -15.62 -4.00
N ALA A 271 9.31 -15.27 -2.74
CA ALA A 271 8.26 -14.83 -1.82
C ALA A 271 7.58 -13.54 -2.31
N ILE A 272 8.35 -12.56 -2.78
CA ILE A 272 7.83 -11.31 -3.35
C ILE A 272 6.95 -11.60 -4.56
N HIS A 273 7.45 -12.40 -5.50
CA HIS A 273 6.73 -12.74 -6.73
C HIS A 273 5.41 -13.48 -6.43
N LYS A 274 5.41 -14.37 -5.43
CA LYS A 274 4.20 -15.05 -4.98
C LYS A 274 3.15 -14.07 -4.44
N MET A 275 3.57 -13.10 -3.61
CA MET A 275 2.67 -12.08 -3.05
C MET A 275 2.08 -11.18 -4.14
N GLU A 276 2.91 -10.72 -5.10
CA GLU A 276 2.47 -9.91 -6.25
C GLU A 276 1.49 -10.67 -7.15
N THR A 277 1.73 -11.97 -7.36
CA THR A 277 0.84 -12.83 -8.16
C THR A 277 -0.51 -13.02 -7.46
N MET A 278 -0.52 -13.20 -6.14
CA MET A 278 -1.76 -13.31 -5.35
C MET A 278 -2.58 -12.03 -5.39
N GLU A 279 -1.97 -10.85 -5.31
CA GLU A 279 -2.65 -9.55 -5.45
C GLU A 279 -3.30 -9.40 -6.83
N THR A 280 -2.57 -9.79 -7.89
CA THR A 280 -3.10 -9.74 -9.26
C THR A 280 -4.29 -10.68 -9.43
N MET A 281 -4.23 -11.91 -8.89
CA MET A 281 -5.34 -12.85 -8.91
C MET A 281 -6.57 -12.35 -8.15
N GLU A 282 -6.39 -11.69 -6.98
CA GLU A 282 -7.49 -11.08 -6.24
C GLU A 282 -8.20 -10.02 -7.08
N SER A 283 -7.43 -9.11 -7.69
CA SER A 283 -7.99 -8.05 -8.54
C SER A 283 -8.76 -8.61 -9.75
N LEU A 284 -8.37 -9.77 -10.27
CA LEU A 284 -9.09 -10.47 -11.33
C LEU A 284 -10.37 -11.15 -10.82
N LEU A 285 -10.31 -11.80 -9.63
CA LEU A 285 -11.47 -12.43 -9.01
C LEU A 285 -12.52 -11.40 -8.55
N GLU A 286 -12.12 -10.23 -8.07
CA GLU A 286 -13.03 -9.13 -7.76
C GLU A 286 -13.74 -8.63 -9.03
N LYS A 287 -13.04 -8.53 -10.15
CA LYS A 287 -13.61 -8.21 -11.46
C LYS A 287 -14.62 -9.27 -11.93
N GLU A 288 -14.32 -10.55 -11.73
CA GLU A 288 -15.24 -11.65 -12.05
C GLU A 288 -16.45 -11.73 -11.09
N SER A 289 -16.31 -11.30 -9.84
CA SER A 289 -17.39 -11.33 -8.84
C SER A 289 -18.40 -10.20 -8.98
N MET A 290 -18.14 -9.19 -9.81
CA MET A 290 -19.04 -8.08 -10.08
C MET A 290 -20.28 -8.57 -10.82
N GLN A 291 -21.38 -8.85 -10.08
CA GLN A 291 -22.66 -9.21 -10.68
C GLN A 291 -23.25 -7.98 -11.37
N LEU A 292 -23.27 -8.01 -12.70
CA LEU A 292 -23.83 -6.93 -13.50
C LEU A 292 -25.35 -7.00 -13.51
N HIS A 293 -26.00 -5.93 -13.04
CA HIS A 293 -27.46 -5.81 -13.07
C HIS A 293 -27.90 -4.66 -13.98
N LEU A 294 -28.94 -4.89 -14.75
CA LEU A 294 -29.58 -3.82 -15.54
C LEU A 294 -29.99 -2.67 -14.62
N GLY A 295 -29.63 -1.46 -15.00
CA GLY A 295 -29.91 -0.28 -14.21
C GLY A 295 -28.85 0.06 -13.15
N MET A 296 -27.78 -0.72 -12.98
CA MET A 296 -26.66 -0.42 -12.09
C MET A 296 -25.88 0.81 -12.61
N THR A 297 -25.53 1.72 -11.71
CA THR A 297 -24.69 2.89 -12.02
C THR A 297 -23.24 2.54 -11.75
N VAL A 298 -22.37 2.72 -12.76
CA VAL A 298 -20.95 2.41 -12.71
C VAL A 298 -20.11 3.65 -12.99
N GLN A 299 -18.91 3.69 -12.43
CA GLN A 299 -17.86 4.62 -12.84
C GLN A 299 -16.99 3.93 -13.89
N ALA A 300 -16.79 4.58 -15.01
CA ALA A 300 -16.08 4.00 -16.14
C ALA A 300 -15.01 4.97 -16.65
N THR A 301 -13.84 4.44 -17.00
CA THR A 301 -12.74 5.22 -17.58
C THR A 301 -12.80 5.17 -19.10
N VAL A 302 -12.73 6.31 -19.76
CA VAL A 302 -12.72 6.38 -21.22
C VAL A 302 -11.45 5.76 -21.78
N VAL A 303 -11.58 4.70 -22.57
CA VAL A 303 -10.46 3.99 -23.22
C VAL A 303 -10.25 4.47 -24.66
N ALA A 304 -11.35 4.64 -25.40
CA ALA A 304 -11.29 5.11 -26.78
C ALA A 304 -12.58 5.82 -27.21
N ILE A 305 -12.47 6.74 -28.17
CA ILE A 305 -13.61 7.38 -28.82
C ILE A 305 -13.59 6.97 -30.30
N THR A 306 -14.60 6.20 -30.72
CA THR A 306 -14.75 5.70 -32.09
C THR A 306 -15.54 6.67 -32.95
N LYS A 307 -16.09 6.22 -34.09
CA LYS A 307 -16.92 7.06 -34.95
C LYS A 307 -18.38 7.19 -34.47
N GLU A 308 -18.87 6.24 -33.66
CA GLU A 308 -20.28 6.14 -33.31
C GLU A 308 -20.50 5.97 -31.78
N GLU A 309 -19.45 5.59 -31.05
CA GLU A 309 -19.53 5.25 -29.62
C GLU A 309 -18.25 5.57 -28.86
N VAL A 310 -18.34 5.64 -27.53
CA VAL A 310 -17.23 5.77 -26.60
C VAL A 310 -17.02 4.41 -25.91
N ILE A 311 -15.80 3.89 -25.98
CA ILE A 311 -15.41 2.64 -25.30
C ILE A 311 -14.86 3.03 -23.93
N VAL A 312 -15.34 2.34 -22.89
CA VAL A 312 -14.98 2.61 -21.50
C VAL A 312 -14.67 1.32 -20.74
N ASP A 313 -13.70 1.39 -19.84
CA ASP A 313 -13.41 0.34 -18.85
C ASP A 313 -14.06 0.70 -17.51
N PHE A 314 -14.91 -0.16 -16.98
CA PHE A 314 -15.60 0.00 -15.70
C PHE A 314 -15.27 -1.12 -14.70
N GLY A 315 -14.15 -1.83 -14.94
CA GLY A 315 -13.66 -2.87 -14.03
C GLY A 315 -14.39 -4.22 -14.15
N TYR A 316 -15.18 -4.43 -15.21
CA TYR A 316 -15.83 -5.71 -15.53
C TYR A 316 -15.00 -6.50 -16.53
N GLN A 317 -15.27 -7.81 -16.68
CA GLN A 317 -14.57 -8.67 -17.64
C GLN A 317 -14.72 -8.21 -19.11
N SER A 318 -15.83 -7.51 -19.42
CA SER A 318 -16.16 -6.98 -20.74
C SER A 318 -16.09 -5.46 -20.75
N GLU A 319 -15.64 -4.87 -21.87
CA GLU A 319 -15.63 -3.41 -22.03
C GLU A 319 -17.05 -2.85 -22.15
N GLY A 320 -17.25 -1.63 -21.66
CA GLY A 320 -18.48 -0.89 -21.83
C GLY A 320 -18.49 -0.06 -23.11
N ARG A 321 -19.64 0.03 -23.76
CA ARG A 321 -19.89 0.91 -24.92
C ARG A 321 -20.95 1.92 -24.59
N ILE A 322 -20.69 3.19 -24.84
CA ILE A 322 -21.67 4.28 -24.73
C ILE A 322 -21.89 4.84 -26.14
N PRO A 323 -22.99 4.47 -26.83
CA PRO A 323 -23.35 5.08 -28.10
C PRO A 323 -23.48 6.60 -27.94
N PHE A 324 -23.20 7.37 -28.98
CA PHE A 324 -23.28 8.85 -28.90
C PHE A 324 -24.69 9.33 -28.51
N SER A 325 -25.74 8.65 -28.96
CA SER A 325 -27.13 8.89 -28.54
C SER A 325 -27.40 8.64 -27.06
N GLN A 326 -26.53 7.89 -26.37
CA GLN A 326 -26.57 7.61 -24.93
C GLN A 326 -25.53 8.44 -24.15
N TRP A 327 -24.71 9.23 -24.86
CA TRP A 327 -23.77 10.17 -24.26
C TRP A 327 -24.42 11.52 -23.95
N ALA A 328 -24.99 12.16 -25.00
CA ALA A 328 -25.81 13.38 -24.90
C ALA A 328 -26.85 13.43 -26.02
N PHE A 329 -27.93 14.23 -25.87
CA PHE A 329 -29.03 14.28 -26.83
C PHE A 329 -28.62 14.74 -28.25
N ASP A 330 -27.57 15.60 -28.35
CA ASP A 330 -27.07 16.12 -29.63
C ASP A 330 -25.57 15.83 -29.78
N ALA A 331 -25.09 14.69 -29.23
CA ALA A 331 -23.67 14.34 -29.22
C ALA A 331 -23.16 14.07 -30.64
N THR A 332 -22.09 14.78 -31.00
CA THR A 332 -21.26 14.51 -32.17
C THR A 332 -19.87 14.11 -31.69
N ARG A 333 -19.10 13.45 -32.54
CA ARG A 333 -17.72 13.07 -32.19
C ARG A 333 -16.91 14.30 -31.73
N GLU A 334 -17.01 15.41 -32.43
CA GLU A 334 -16.27 16.63 -32.13
C GLU A 334 -16.67 17.21 -30.76
N SER A 335 -17.96 17.17 -30.40
CA SER A 335 -18.42 17.63 -29.09
C SER A 335 -17.95 16.71 -27.95
N ILE A 336 -17.91 15.40 -28.18
CA ILE A 336 -17.43 14.42 -27.20
C ILE A 336 -15.91 14.55 -26.99
N GLU A 337 -15.11 14.72 -28.06
CA GLU A 337 -13.65 14.91 -27.97
C GLU A 337 -13.27 16.23 -27.25
N GLN A 338 -14.16 17.23 -27.22
CA GLN A 338 -14.00 18.44 -26.44
C GLN A 338 -14.40 18.26 -24.96
N GLU A 339 -15.40 17.41 -24.70
CA GLU A 339 -15.96 17.19 -23.34
C GLU A 339 -15.18 16.12 -22.57
N ALA A 340 -14.68 15.07 -23.22
CA ALA A 340 -14.00 13.95 -22.59
C ALA A 340 -12.76 13.51 -23.37
N LYS A 341 -11.72 13.10 -22.62
CA LYS A 341 -10.46 12.58 -23.13
C LYS A 341 -10.25 11.14 -22.68
N VAL A 342 -9.41 10.41 -23.39
CA VAL A 342 -8.96 9.08 -22.95
C VAL A 342 -8.30 9.23 -21.57
N GLY A 343 -8.76 8.41 -20.61
CA GLY A 343 -8.36 8.45 -19.21
C GLY A 343 -9.33 9.18 -18.28
N ASP A 344 -10.33 9.91 -18.80
CA ASP A 344 -11.34 10.57 -17.97
C ASP A 344 -12.34 9.57 -17.39
N ILE A 345 -12.80 9.84 -16.16
CA ILE A 345 -13.79 9.01 -15.48
C ILE A 345 -15.19 9.57 -15.74
N VAL A 346 -16.07 8.72 -16.26
CA VAL A 346 -17.47 9.06 -16.52
C VAL A 346 -18.39 8.15 -15.72
N THR A 347 -19.53 8.69 -15.25
CA THR A 347 -20.57 7.90 -14.60
C THR A 347 -21.58 7.47 -15.65
N ALA A 348 -21.84 6.17 -15.76
CA ALA A 348 -22.82 5.64 -16.71
C ALA A 348 -23.70 4.55 -16.05
N LYS A 349 -24.87 4.30 -16.63
CA LYS A 349 -25.83 3.31 -16.16
C LYS A 349 -25.90 2.14 -17.12
N VAL A 350 -25.89 0.91 -16.61
CA VAL A 350 -26.02 -0.31 -17.41
C VAL A 350 -27.43 -0.37 -18.04
N VAL A 351 -27.46 -0.40 -19.38
CA VAL A 351 -28.70 -0.43 -20.17
C VAL A 351 -29.02 -1.81 -20.69
N ALA A 352 -27.99 -2.53 -21.15
CA ALA A 352 -28.09 -3.91 -21.59
C ALA A 352 -26.89 -4.70 -21.06
N SER A 353 -27.13 -5.96 -20.71
CA SER A 353 -26.08 -6.91 -20.42
C SER A 353 -25.27 -7.22 -21.68
N GLU A 354 -24.17 -7.93 -21.50
CA GLU A 354 -23.26 -8.34 -22.56
C GLU A 354 -23.99 -8.81 -23.83
N ASN A 355 -23.69 -8.17 -24.96
CA ASN A 355 -24.25 -8.51 -26.24
C ASN A 355 -23.42 -9.63 -26.93
N GLN A 356 -23.83 -10.06 -28.13
CA GLN A 356 -23.14 -11.11 -28.89
C GLN A 356 -21.68 -10.77 -29.24
N ASP A 357 -21.31 -9.49 -29.20
CA ASP A 357 -19.97 -8.98 -29.47
C ASP A 357 -19.10 -8.86 -28.19
N GLY A 358 -19.63 -9.26 -27.02
CA GLY A 358 -18.90 -9.23 -25.76
C GLY A 358 -18.79 -7.85 -25.11
N PHE A 359 -19.70 -6.92 -25.40
CA PHE A 359 -19.72 -5.57 -24.83
C PHE A 359 -20.98 -5.32 -24.00
N VAL A 360 -20.83 -4.50 -22.96
CA VAL A 360 -21.92 -4.04 -22.12
C VAL A 360 -22.37 -2.66 -22.58
N GLU A 361 -23.67 -2.48 -22.86
CA GLU A 361 -24.20 -1.18 -23.24
C GLU A 361 -24.47 -0.30 -22.03
N LEU A 362 -23.89 0.90 -22.05
CA LEU A 362 -23.97 1.89 -21.00
C LEU A 362 -24.61 3.18 -21.48
N SER A 363 -25.23 3.95 -20.56
CA SER A 363 -25.85 5.26 -20.84
C SER A 363 -25.42 6.29 -19.83
N LYS A 364 -24.72 7.34 -20.27
CA LYS A 364 -24.37 8.52 -19.48
C LYS A 364 -25.64 9.36 -19.22
N ILE A 365 -26.50 9.54 -20.22
CA ILE A 365 -27.75 10.31 -20.08
C ILE A 365 -28.61 9.77 -18.94
N LYS A 366 -28.77 8.45 -18.83
CA LYS A 366 -29.60 7.84 -17.78
C LYS A 366 -28.99 8.01 -16.39
N ALA A 367 -27.67 7.98 -16.25
CA ALA A 367 -26.99 8.21 -15.00
C ALA A 367 -27.08 9.70 -14.57
N GLU A 368 -26.90 10.62 -15.52
CA GLU A 368 -27.04 12.06 -15.28
C GLU A 368 -28.50 12.44 -14.96
N ALA A 369 -29.46 11.85 -15.66
CA ALA A 369 -30.87 12.07 -15.39
C ALA A 369 -31.26 11.67 -13.96
N GLU A 370 -30.74 10.55 -13.44
CA GLU A 370 -31.03 10.12 -12.07
C GLU A 370 -30.48 11.11 -11.04
N LYS A 371 -29.22 11.54 -11.20
CA LYS A 371 -28.62 12.60 -10.36
C LYS A 371 -29.35 13.93 -10.49
N ALA A 372 -29.84 14.26 -11.71
CA ALA A 372 -30.61 15.47 -11.95
C ALA A 372 -32.00 15.41 -11.31
N TRP A 373 -32.66 14.25 -11.28
CA TRP A 373 -33.92 14.07 -10.57
C TRP A 373 -33.78 14.35 -9.07
N GLU A 374 -32.75 13.82 -8.40
CA GLU A 374 -32.47 14.10 -6.99
C GLU A 374 -32.22 15.60 -6.75
N LYS A 375 -31.48 16.24 -7.66
CA LYS A 375 -31.19 17.68 -7.57
C LYS A 375 -32.43 18.54 -7.86
N ILE A 376 -33.27 18.13 -8.81
CA ILE A 376 -34.54 18.84 -9.14
C ILE A 376 -35.49 18.70 -7.98
N GLU A 377 -35.59 17.58 -7.28
CA GLU A 377 -36.42 17.39 -6.10
C GLU A 377 -36.10 18.41 -5.00
N SER A 378 -34.80 18.62 -4.74
CA SER A 378 -34.34 19.62 -3.77
C SER A 378 -34.67 21.05 -4.20
N LEU A 379 -34.53 21.37 -5.51
CA LEU A 379 -34.82 22.70 -6.06
C LEU A 379 -36.31 22.98 -6.25
N ALA A 380 -37.13 21.96 -6.52
CA ALA A 380 -38.57 22.07 -6.62
C ALA A 380 -39.22 22.43 -5.27
N THR A 381 -38.66 21.92 -4.16
CA THR A 381 -39.12 22.27 -2.79
C THR A 381 -38.89 23.77 -2.48
N ASP A 382 -37.85 24.38 -3.03
CA ASP A 382 -37.51 25.78 -2.81
C ASP A 382 -38.06 26.77 -3.86
N LYS A 383 -38.90 26.29 -4.83
CA LYS A 383 -39.44 27.09 -5.96
C LYS A 383 -38.36 27.89 -6.72
N LYS A 384 -37.18 27.30 -6.96
CA LYS A 384 -36.11 27.96 -7.68
C LYS A 384 -36.31 27.91 -9.19
N VAL A 385 -35.82 28.95 -9.87
CA VAL A 385 -35.79 29.04 -11.33
C VAL A 385 -34.77 28.10 -11.92
N LEU A 386 -35.15 27.32 -12.94
CA LEU A 386 -34.30 26.37 -13.64
C LEU A 386 -34.02 26.87 -15.08
N ASP A 387 -32.76 26.69 -15.52
CA ASP A 387 -32.39 26.88 -16.91
C ASP A 387 -32.76 25.62 -17.72
N VAL A 388 -33.52 25.79 -18.78
CA VAL A 388 -34.06 24.70 -19.59
C VAL A 388 -33.79 24.94 -21.07
N LYS A 389 -33.49 23.89 -21.83
CA LYS A 389 -33.30 23.96 -23.29
C LYS A 389 -34.52 23.36 -24.00
N GLY A 390 -35.13 24.10 -24.95
CA GLY A 390 -36.24 23.60 -25.75
C GLY A 390 -35.81 22.46 -26.66
N LEU A 391 -36.45 21.28 -26.56
CA LEU A 391 -36.14 20.08 -27.35
C LEU A 391 -37.03 19.95 -28.58
N SER A 392 -38.36 19.95 -28.40
CA SER A 392 -39.31 19.79 -29.49
C SER A 392 -40.67 20.43 -29.18
N ALA A 393 -41.34 20.94 -30.20
CA ALA A 393 -42.69 21.41 -30.12
C ALA A 393 -43.65 20.26 -30.29
N VAL A 394 -44.54 20.05 -29.30
CA VAL A 394 -45.54 18.97 -29.30
C VAL A 394 -46.96 19.57 -29.23
N LYS A 395 -47.98 18.74 -29.51
CA LYS A 395 -49.36 19.15 -29.46
C LYS A 395 -49.74 19.52 -28.01
N GLY A 396 -49.78 20.82 -27.71
CA GLY A 396 -50.11 21.36 -26.39
C GLY A 396 -48.99 22.07 -25.64
N GLY A 397 -47.73 22.07 -26.12
CA GLY A 397 -46.62 22.76 -25.45
C GLY A 397 -45.23 22.48 -26.01
N LEU A 398 -44.22 22.76 -25.23
CA LEU A 398 -42.81 22.58 -25.53
C LEU A 398 -42.25 21.53 -24.59
N THR A 399 -41.56 20.52 -25.14
CA THR A 399 -40.67 19.65 -24.34
C THR A 399 -39.31 20.32 -24.16
N VAL A 400 -38.78 20.25 -22.96
CA VAL A 400 -37.52 20.89 -22.58
C VAL A 400 -36.62 19.90 -21.87
N SER A 401 -35.30 20.14 -21.94
CA SER A 401 -34.30 19.40 -21.17
C SER A 401 -33.80 20.24 -20.01
N VAL A 402 -33.72 19.62 -18.85
CA VAL A 402 -33.13 20.15 -17.62
C VAL A 402 -32.08 19.14 -17.14
N ASN A 403 -30.80 19.38 -17.43
CA ASN A 403 -29.69 18.48 -17.02
C ASN A 403 -29.94 16.99 -17.35
N GLY A 404 -30.42 16.67 -18.56
CA GLY A 404 -30.72 15.31 -18.99
C GLY A 404 -32.12 14.78 -18.63
N VAL A 405 -32.90 15.51 -17.86
CA VAL A 405 -34.30 15.20 -17.58
C VAL A 405 -35.21 15.90 -18.58
N VAL A 406 -36.17 15.19 -19.13
CA VAL A 406 -37.18 15.76 -20.03
C VAL A 406 -38.35 16.32 -19.20
N GLY A 407 -38.58 17.64 -19.33
CA GLY A 407 -39.69 18.34 -18.76
C GLY A 407 -40.69 18.81 -19.83
N PHE A 408 -41.83 19.30 -19.42
CA PHE A 408 -42.89 19.83 -20.30
C PHE A 408 -43.34 21.22 -19.88
N ILE A 409 -43.40 22.16 -20.81
CA ILE A 409 -43.98 23.48 -20.61
C ILE A 409 -45.29 23.54 -21.43
N PRO A 410 -46.48 23.61 -20.80
CA PRO A 410 -47.73 23.81 -21.54
C PRO A 410 -47.72 25.13 -22.33
N ALA A 411 -48.33 25.15 -23.50
CA ALA A 411 -48.39 26.37 -24.36
C ALA A 411 -48.96 27.62 -23.64
N SER A 412 -49.88 27.42 -22.67
CA SER A 412 -50.46 28.48 -21.84
C SER A 412 -49.46 29.00 -20.76
N HIS A 413 -48.35 28.29 -20.54
CA HIS A 413 -47.34 28.60 -19.52
C HIS A 413 -46.02 29.06 -20.13
N LEU A 414 -45.91 29.22 -21.47
CA LEU A 414 -44.73 29.64 -22.18
C LEU A 414 -44.52 31.16 -22.16
N GLU A 415 -45.60 31.95 -22.35
CA GLU A 415 -45.59 33.40 -22.38
C GLU A 415 -46.81 34.02 -21.65
N LEU A 416 -46.79 35.33 -21.43
CA LEU A 416 -47.91 36.08 -20.84
C LEU A 416 -49.09 36.12 -21.78
N THR A 417 -48.88 36.10 -23.08
CA THR A 417 -49.88 36.11 -24.16
C THR A 417 -49.91 34.80 -24.90
N ARG A 418 -50.98 34.51 -25.67
CA ARG A 418 -51.08 33.26 -26.42
C ARG A 418 -49.98 33.15 -27.48
N VAL A 419 -49.23 32.03 -27.41
CA VAL A 419 -48.14 31.74 -28.34
C VAL A 419 -48.71 31.04 -29.58
N ASN A 420 -48.51 31.60 -30.74
CA ASN A 420 -48.96 31.03 -32.04
C ASN A 420 -47.91 30.10 -32.67
N ASN A 421 -46.63 30.25 -32.32
CA ASN A 421 -45.53 29.45 -32.89
C ASN A 421 -44.63 28.92 -31.76
N ILE A 422 -44.93 27.74 -31.30
CA ILE A 422 -44.13 27.04 -30.24
C ILE A 422 -42.78 26.56 -30.79
N ALA A 423 -42.70 26.26 -32.09
CA ALA A 423 -41.46 25.78 -32.72
C ALA A 423 -40.30 26.83 -32.69
N ALA A 424 -40.63 28.11 -32.52
CA ALA A 424 -39.63 29.16 -32.36
C ALA A 424 -38.80 29.09 -31.08
N TYR A 425 -39.18 28.25 -30.12
CA TYR A 425 -38.50 28.03 -28.83
C TYR A 425 -37.64 26.79 -28.82
N VAL A 426 -37.66 25.97 -29.86
CA VAL A 426 -36.82 24.77 -30.02
C VAL A 426 -35.35 25.25 -30.18
N GLY A 427 -34.44 24.61 -29.44
CA GLY A 427 -33.01 24.92 -29.39
C GLY A 427 -32.65 26.16 -28.53
N LYS A 428 -33.61 26.89 -27.99
CA LYS A 428 -33.35 28.08 -27.16
C LYS A 428 -33.20 27.69 -25.69
N ASN A 429 -32.31 28.38 -24.98
CA ASN A 429 -32.23 28.33 -23.54
C ASN A 429 -33.29 29.28 -22.94
N LEU A 430 -34.07 28.77 -22.01
CA LEU A 430 -35.18 29.46 -21.36
C LEU A 430 -35.04 29.30 -19.86
N GLN A 431 -35.66 30.19 -19.10
CA GLN A 431 -35.78 30.08 -17.66
C GLN A 431 -37.24 29.73 -17.32
N ALA A 432 -37.47 28.74 -16.43
CA ALA A 432 -38.77 28.33 -16.05
C ALA A 432 -38.79 27.83 -14.58
N GLU A 433 -39.95 27.99 -13.94
CA GLU A 433 -40.21 27.53 -12.57
C GLU A 433 -40.96 26.20 -12.58
N VAL A 434 -40.71 25.33 -11.60
CA VAL A 434 -41.37 24.03 -11.48
C VAL A 434 -42.80 24.24 -10.94
N ILE A 435 -43.83 23.73 -11.67
CA ILE A 435 -45.22 23.72 -11.23
C ILE A 435 -45.62 22.39 -10.64
N GLU A 436 -45.24 21.30 -11.32
CA GLU A 436 -45.61 19.93 -10.92
C GLU A 436 -44.38 19.04 -11.02
N PHE A 437 -44.08 18.30 -9.97
CA PHE A 437 -42.96 17.37 -9.88
C PHE A 437 -43.48 16.05 -9.30
N ASP A 438 -43.41 14.97 -10.11
CA ASP A 438 -43.77 13.61 -9.71
C ASP A 438 -42.62 12.66 -10.11
N PRO A 439 -41.68 12.37 -9.18
CA PRO A 439 -40.56 11.50 -9.48
C PRO A 439 -40.96 10.06 -9.76
N ALA A 440 -42.07 9.57 -9.18
CA ALA A 440 -42.57 8.20 -9.38
C ALA A 440 -43.10 7.99 -10.80
N LYS A 441 -43.73 9.01 -11.38
CA LYS A 441 -44.23 9.01 -12.76
C LYS A 441 -43.23 9.65 -13.75
N LYS A 442 -42.08 10.08 -13.28
CA LYS A 442 -41.04 10.82 -14.07
C LYS A 442 -41.68 12.01 -14.81
N ARG A 443 -42.56 12.76 -14.12
CA ARG A 443 -43.25 13.90 -14.69
C ARG A 443 -42.73 15.20 -14.09
N LEU A 444 -42.28 16.10 -14.96
CA LEU A 444 -41.79 17.43 -14.63
C LEU A 444 -42.54 18.43 -15.49
N VAL A 445 -43.34 19.31 -14.88
CA VAL A 445 -44.09 20.37 -15.57
C VAL A 445 -43.55 21.72 -15.08
N LEU A 446 -43.24 22.59 -16.05
CA LEU A 446 -42.58 23.86 -15.83
C LEU A 446 -43.40 25.04 -16.38
N SER A 447 -43.23 26.23 -15.81
CA SER A 447 -43.85 27.48 -16.27
C SER A 447 -42.84 28.59 -16.41
N ARG A 448 -42.78 29.20 -17.59
CA ARG A 448 -42.10 30.46 -17.82
C ARG A 448 -43.01 31.65 -17.50
N ARG A 449 -44.30 31.48 -17.66
CA ARG A 449 -45.32 32.55 -17.46
C ARG A 449 -45.30 33.12 -16.05
N GLU A 450 -45.16 32.28 -15.03
CA GLU A 450 -45.14 32.76 -13.63
C GLU A 450 -43.88 33.60 -13.36
N LEU A 451 -42.73 33.24 -13.93
CA LEU A 451 -41.49 33.98 -13.87
C LEU A 451 -41.61 35.35 -14.56
N LEU A 452 -42.14 35.37 -15.78
CA LEU A 452 -42.40 36.61 -16.52
C LEU A 452 -43.41 37.53 -15.82
N LYS A 453 -44.44 36.99 -15.12
CA LYS A 453 -45.35 37.77 -14.28
C LYS A 453 -44.61 38.41 -13.10
N ALA A 454 -43.77 37.66 -12.41
CA ALA A 454 -42.99 38.15 -11.29
C ALA A 454 -42.03 39.26 -11.73
N GLU A 455 -41.32 39.09 -12.85
CA GLU A 455 -40.44 40.10 -13.44
C GLU A 455 -41.21 41.37 -13.82
N LYS A 456 -42.35 41.23 -14.48
CA LYS A 456 -43.18 42.37 -14.84
C LYS A 456 -43.72 43.12 -13.62
N THR A 457 -44.15 42.40 -12.58
CA THR A 457 -44.63 43.02 -11.34
C THR A 457 -43.51 43.76 -10.61
N ALA A 458 -42.28 43.18 -10.60
CA ALA A 458 -41.11 43.83 -10.02
C ALA A 458 -40.70 45.08 -10.80
N ALA A 459 -40.72 45.01 -12.15
CA ALA A 459 -40.43 46.16 -13.01
C ALA A 459 -41.49 47.28 -12.84
N ASP A 460 -42.77 46.95 -12.79
CA ASP A 460 -43.89 47.90 -12.54
C ASP A 460 -43.74 48.54 -11.16
N LYS A 461 -43.32 47.81 -10.15
CA LYS A 461 -43.12 48.32 -8.78
C LYS A 461 -41.89 49.27 -8.76
N SER A 462 -40.77 48.90 -9.34
CA SER A 462 -39.59 49.76 -9.39
C SER A 462 -39.85 51.06 -10.18
N PHE A 463 -40.61 50.98 -11.27
CA PHE A 463 -41.04 52.16 -12.04
C PHE A 463 -41.93 53.10 -11.23
N ARG A 464 -42.84 52.57 -10.42
CA ARG A 464 -43.69 53.38 -9.51
C ARG A 464 -42.83 54.06 -8.44
N GLU A 465 -41.94 53.32 -7.79
CA GLU A 465 -41.06 53.87 -6.79
C GLU A 465 -40.11 54.94 -7.33
N GLU A 466 -39.57 54.76 -8.56
CA GLU A 466 -38.76 55.77 -9.22
C GLU A 466 -39.56 57.03 -9.57
N LYS A 467 -40.80 56.88 -10.03
CA LYS A 467 -41.71 57.98 -10.33
C LYS A 467 -42.09 58.77 -9.08
N GLU A 468 -42.38 58.06 -7.96
CA GLU A 468 -42.66 58.68 -6.66
C GLU A 468 -41.44 59.46 -6.12
N ALA A 469 -40.26 58.83 -6.22
CA ALA A 469 -39.02 59.48 -5.79
C ALA A 469 -38.68 60.73 -6.59
N ARG A 470 -38.89 60.73 -7.93
CA ARG A 470 -38.75 61.91 -8.76
C ARG A 470 -39.75 62.97 -8.40
N PHE A 471 -41.04 62.62 -8.12
CA PHE A 471 -42.08 63.54 -7.70
C PHE A 471 -41.75 64.19 -6.36
N GLN A 472 -41.31 63.42 -5.41
CA GLN A 472 -40.89 63.90 -4.09
C GLN A 472 -39.65 64.85 -4.19
N ALA A 473 -38.63 64.49 -4.98
CA ALA A 473 -37.47 65.29 -5.19
C ALA A 473 -37.81 66.63 -5.84
N ALA A 474 -38.75 66.62 -6.81
CA ALA A 474 -39.24 67.89 -7.44
C ALA A 474 -40.01 68.80 -6.45
N LYS A 475 -40.81 68.20 -5.54
CA LYS A 475 -41.50 68.88 -4.48
C LYS A 475 -40.56 69.51 -3.47
N ASP A 476 -39.54 68.74 -3.05
CA ASP A 476 -38.54 69.22 -2.08
C ASP A 476 -37.67 70.33 -2.68
N ALA A 477 -37.30 70.21 -3.98
CA ALA A 477 -36.60 71.32 -4.72
C ALA A 477 -37.42 72.57 -4.79
N ARG A 478 -38.77 72.47 -4.99
CA ARG A 478 -39.65 73.61 -5.02
C ARG A 478 -39.79 74.29 -3.66
N VAL A 479 -39.93 73.54 -2.58
CA VAL A 479 -39.94 74.05 -1.20
C VAL A 479 -38.60 74.72 -0.87
N ALA A 480 -37.48 74.12 -1.26
CA ALA A 480 -36.16 74.75 -1.06
C ALA A 480 -36.01 76.08 -1.83
N ALA A 481 -36.49 76.13 -3.08
CA ALA A 481 -36.47 77.37 -3.88
C ALA A 481 -37.36 78.46 -3.28
N GLU A 482 -38.57 78.10 -2.77
CA GLU A 482 -39.45 79.03 -2.06
C GLU A 482 -38.78 79.55 -0.76
N LYS A 483 -38.10 78.72 -0.05
CA LYS A 483 -37.37 79.09 1.21
C LYS A 483 -36.22 80.06 0.91
N VAL A 484 -35.44 79.80 -0.13
CA VAL A 484 -34.35 80.76 -0.60
C VAL A 484 -34.91 82.08 -1.10
N ALA A 485 -36.06 82.02 -1.79
CA ALA A 485 -36.74 83.29 -2.22
C ALA A 485 -37.26 84.08 -1.03
N TYR A 486 -37.79 83.43 0.01
CA TYR A 486 -38.27 84.05 1.26
C TYR A 486 -37.10 84.69 2.06
N GLU A 487 -35.94 84.00 2.15
CA GLU A 487 -34.73 84.51 2.80
C GLU A 487 -34.17 85.75 2.07
N SER A 488 -34.13 85.73 0.72
CA SER A 488 -33.66 86.86 -0.10
C SER A 488 -34.55 88.10 0.00
N ILE A 489 -35.86 87.92 0.28
CA ILE A 489 -36.79 89.07 0.48
C ILE A 489 -36.58 89.72 1.88
N ASN A 490 -36.28 88.91 2.88
CA ASN A 490 -36.02 89.42 4.23
C ASN A 490 -34.64 90.10 4.39
N GLU A 491 -33.61 89.70 3.65
CA GLU A 491 -32.33 90.43 3.63
C GLU A 491 -32.39 91.78 2.93
N GLY A 492 -33.40 92.00 2.06
CA GLY A 492 -33.60 93.26 1.36
C GLY A 492 -34.40 94.34 2.11
N MET A 493 -34.88 94.03 3.34
CA MET A 493 -35.71 94.94 4.17
C MET A 493 -35.01 95.44 5.43
N THR A 494 -33.71 95.42 5.48
CA THR A 494 -32.91 96.06 6.56
C THR A 494 -31.97 97.10 5.93
N VAL A 495 -32.54 98.28 5.61
CA VAL A 495 -31.79 99.59 5.61
C VAL A 495 -32.76 100.60 6.18
#